data_822a33f907feb99700c3b22163eb5108
#
_entry.id   822a33f907feb99700c3b22163eb5108
#
_cell.length_a   1.000
_cell.length_b   1.000
_cell.length_c   1.000
_cell.angle_alpha   90.00
_cell.angle_beta   90.00
_cell.angle_gamma   90.00
#
_symmetry.space_group_name_H-M   'P 1'
#
loop_
_entity.id
_entity.type
_entity.pdbx_description
1 polymer ?
#
loop_
_entity_poly.entity_id
_entity_poly.type
_entity_poly.pdbx_seq_one_letter_code
_entity_poly.pdbx_strand_id
1 'polypeptide(L)'
;MKASLTVFFEDSFWVGVFERIEDGKLSVCKVTFGAEPKDYEILDFVLHHYYELAFSPAIEMETRQAADNPKRRSRNARKHLESTGIGTKSQQALQRQREEMKTERRQLSREEREVEAQRRFEMKQAKKKEKRRGH
;
A
#
# COMPACT_ATOMS: atom_id res chain seq x y z
N MET A 1 -10.45 15.98 -7.97
CA MET A 1 -9.47 15.29 -7.11
C MET A 1 -9.47 15.90 -5.71
N LYS A 2 -9.56 15.08 -4.67
CA LYS A 2 -9.43 15.51 -3.27
C LYS A 2 -8.35 14.64 -2.62
N ALA A 3 -7.37 15.26 -1.95
CA ALA A 3 -6.33 14.56 -1.22
C ALA A 3 -6.34 14.97 0.25
N SER A 4 -6.03 14.06 1.13
CA SER A 4 -5.87 14.28 2.56
C SER A 4 -4.70 13.47 3.10
N LEU A 5 -4.07 13.98 4.15
CA LEU A 5 -3.04 13.29 4.91
C LEU A 5 -3.48 13.24 6.37
N THR A 6 -3.45 12.06 6.94
CA THR A 6 -3.67 11.83 8.37
C THR A 6 -2.39 11.28 8.98
N VAL A 7 -1.84 12.00 9.96
CA VAL A 7 -0.63 11.59 10.68
C VAL A 7 -1.01 11.16 12.09
N PHE A 8 -0.54 10.00 12.51
CA PHE A 8 -0.84 9.44 13.82
C PHE A 8 0.25 8.46 14.28
N PHE A 9 0.25 8.15 15.57
CA PHE A 9 1.17 7.18 16.15
C PHE A 9 0.55 5.77 16.09
N GLU A 10 1.29 4.81 15.51
CA GLU A 10 0.85 3.42 15.39
C GLU A 10 1.99 2.48 15.80
N ASP A 11 1.70 1.59 16.72
CA ASP A 11 2.63 0.61 17.32
C ASP A 11 3.86 1.25 17.98
N SER A 12 4.84 1.67 17.23
CA SER A 12 6.09 2.27 17.76
C SER A 12 6.58 3.41 16.86
N PHE A 13 5.82 3.79 15.85
CA PHE A 13 6.24 4.76 14.85
C PHE A 13 5.13 5.75 14.52
N TRP A 14 5.54 6.95 14.17
CA TRP A 14 4.65 7.90 13.52
C TRP A 14 4.45 7.52 12.06
N VAL A 15 3.20 7.44 11.66
CA VAL A 15 2.80 7.07 10.30
C VAL A 15 1.90 8.14 9.70
N GLY A 16 2.05 8.33 8.40
CA GLY A 16 1.16 9.17 7.59
C GLY A 16 0.37 8.31 6.61
N VAL A 17 -0.91 8.55 6.51
CA VAL A 17 -1.76 7.92 5.51
C VAL A 17 -2.27 8.98 4.56
N PHE A 18 -1.83 8.89 3.33
CA PHE A 18 -2.30 9.69 2.21
C PHE A 18 -3.54 9.02 1.62
N GLU A 19 -4.61 9.77 1.52
CA GLU A 19 -5.86 9.37 0.90
C GLU A 19 -6.11 10.27 -0.31
N ARG A 20 -6.35 9.69 -1.46
CA ARG A 20 -6.69 10.40 -2.69
C ARG A 20 -8.03 9.89 -3.21
N ILE A 21 -8.97 10.82 -3.39
CA ILE A 21 -10.29 10.54 -3.97
C ILE A 21 -10.35 11.18 -5.33
N GLU A 22 -10.54 10.36 -6.34
CA GLU A 22 -10.68 10.76 -7.73
C GLU A 22 -11.82 9.94 -8.36
N ASP A 23 -12.75 10.61 -9.01
CA ASP A 23 -13.92 9.98 -9.67
C ASP A 23 -14.71 9.00 -8.77
N GLY A 24 -14.86 9.37 -7.49
CA GLY A 24 -15.57 8.53 -6.51
C GLY A 24 -14.80 7.31 -6.04
N LYS A 25 -13.53 7.18 -6.41
CA LYS A 25 -12.64 6.09 -6.01
C LYS A 25 -11.59 6.58 -5.01
N LEU A 26 -11.34 5.77 -4.00
CA LEU A 26 -10.34 6.01 -2.97
C LEU A 26 -9.08 5.20 -3.25
N SER A 27 -7.93 5.87 -3.29
CA SER A 27 -6.61 5.26 -3.27
C SER A 27 -5.85 5.72 -2.03
N VAL A 28 -5.10 4.84 -1.42
CA VAL A 28 -4.43 5.09 -0.13
C VAL A 28 -2.96 4.68 -0.20
N CYS A 29 -2.11 5.49 0.42
CA CYS A 29 -0.70 5.16 0.60
C CYS A 29 -0.29 5.40 2.05
N LYS A 30 0.39 4.44 2.68
CA LYS A 30 0.91 4.55 4.04
C LYS A 30 2.42 4.78 4.01
N VAL A 31 2.86 5.82 4.70
CA VAL A 31 4.26 6.20 4.85
C VAL A 31 4.63 6.13 6.33
N THR A 32 5.80 5.61 6.66
CA THR A 32 6.32 5.57 8.02
C THR A 32 7.38 6.66 8.19
N PHE A 33 7.12 7.62 9.06
CA PHE A 33 8.06 8.70 9.39
C PHE A 33 9.07 8.28 10.46
N GLY A 34 8.70 7.35 11.33
CA GLY A 34 9.51 6.92 12.46
C GLY A 34 9.30 7.79 13.68
N ALA A 35 10.06 8.88 13.81
CA ALA A 35 9.85 9.90 14.84
C ALA A 35 8.66 10.81 14.51
N GLU A 36 8.21 11.59 15.49
CA GLU A 36 7.14 12.59 15.29
C GLU A 36 7.58 13.63 14.25
N PRO A 37 6.91 13.67 13.08
CA PRO A 37 7.27 14.63 12.05
C PRO A 37 6.78 16.02 12.41
N LYS A 38 7.58 17.02 12.16
CA LYS A 38 7.19 18.43 12.29
C LYS A 38 6.46 18.88 11.02
N ASP A 39 5.65 19.91 11.13
CA ASP A 39 4.83 20.43 10.03
C ASP A 39 5.66 20.73 8.77
N TYR A 40 6.86 21.32 8.95
CA TYR A 40 7.73 21.63 7.82
C TYR A 40 8.33 20.38 7.16
N GLU A 41 8.59 19.32 7.92
CA GLU A 41 9.08 18.04 7.39
C GLU A 41 7.99 17.33 6.57
N ILE A 42 6.75 17.42 7.04
CA ILE A 42 5.58 16.92 6.28
C ILE A 42 5.41 17.71 5.00
N LEU A 43 5.52 19.04 5.05
CA LEU A 43 5.41 19.88 3.87
C LEU A 43 6.51 19.57 2.85
N ASP A 44 7.75 19.48 3.30
CA ASP A 44 8.89 19.12 2.47
C ASP A 44 8.71 17.74 1.80
N PHE A 45 8.27 16.76 2.58
CA PHE A 45 7.96 15.43 2.09
C PHE A 45 6.88 15.46 1.00
N VAL A 46 5.80 16.19 1.20
CA VAL A 46 4.72 16.32 0.22
C VAL A 46 5.21 16.99 -1.06
N LEU A 47 6.01 18.04 -0.95
CA LEU A 47 6.50 18.75 -2.13
C LEU A 47 7.47 17.93 -2.99
N HIS A 48 8.31 17.10 -2.39
CA HIS A 48 9.36 16.39 -3.09
C HIS A 48 9.02 14.92 -3.40
N HIS A 49 8.22 14.26 -2.55
CA HIS A 49 8.01 12.80 -2.63
C HIS A 49 6.58 12.37 -2.94
N TYR A 50 5.63 13.31 -3.04
CA TYR A 50 4.22 12.94 -3.28
C TYR A 50 4.02 12.12 -4.56
N TYR A 51 4.75 12.41 -5.62
CA TYR A 51 4.62 11.72 -6.90
C TYR A 51 5.30 10.33 -6.92
N GLU A 52 6.16 10.06 -5.96
CA GLU A 52 6.84 8.76 -5.79
C GLU A 52 6.00 7.77 -4.96
N LEU A 53 4.89 8.24 -4.36
CA LEU A 53 4.06 7.43 -3.50
C LEU A 53 3.35 6.32 -4.27
N ALA A 54 3.54 5.08 -3.82
CA ALA A 54 2.84 3.91 -4.33
C ALA A 54 1.44 3.82 -3.70
N PHE A 55 0.45 4.36 -4.40
CA PHE A 55 -0.94 4.27 -3.96
C PHE A 55 -1.50 2.85 -4.17
N SER A 56 -2.40 2.45 -3.26
CA SER A 56 -3.16 1.20 -3.39
C SER A 56 -4.06 1.22 -4.64
N PRO A 57 -4.50 0.03 -5.11
CA PRO A 57 -5.59 -0.06 -6.06
C PRO A 57 -6.81 0.75 -5.59
N ALA A 58 -7.47 1.40 -6.54
CA ALA A 58 -8.61 2.25 -6.25
C ALA A 58 -9.82 1.42 -5.80
N ILE A 59 -10.46 1.83 -4.70
CA ILE A 59 -11.67 1.23 -4.17
C ILE A 59 -12.83 2.19 -4.38
N GLU A 60 -13.95 1.70 -4.86
CA GLU A 60 -15.17 2.51 -5.01
C GLU A 60 -15.64 3.04 -3.65
N MET A 61 -15.81 4.35 -3.61
CA MET A 61 -16.34 5.03 -2.46
C MET A 61 -17.78 5.38 -2.72
N GLU A 62 -18.71 4.69 -2.03
CA GLU A 62 -20.07 5.20 -1.95
C GLU A 62 -20.04 6.57 -1.29
N THR A 63 -20.26 7.62 -2.05
CA THR A 63 -20.44 8.97 -1.52
C THR A 63 -21.73 8.99 -0.69
N ARG A 64 -21.60 8.72 0.61
CA ARG A 64 -22.68 9.03 1.54
C ARG A 64 -22.92 10.53 1.45
N GLN A 65 -24.05 10.92 0.90
CA GLN A 65 -24.51 12.31 0.96
C GLN A 65 -24.44 12.76 2.43
N ALA A 66 -23.70 13.84 2.65
CA ALA A 66 -23.56 14.39 4.00
C ALA A 66 -24.96 14.68 4.54
N ALA A 67 -25.30 14.08 5.68
CA ALA A 67 -26.57 14.34 6.31
C ALA A 67 -26.71 15.84 6.56
N ASP A 68 -27.74 16.44 6.04
CA ASP A 68 -27.95 17.90 6.02
C ASP A 68 -28.30 18.50 7.41
N ASN A 69 -28.33 17.66 8.44
CA ASN A 69 -28.64 18.07 9.80
C ASN A 69 -27.40 18.54 10.57
N PRO A 70 -27.32 19.83 10.98
CA PRO A 70 -26.17 20.40 11.69
C PRO A 70 -25.78 19.66 12.97
N LYS A 71 -26.76 19.18 13.76
CA LYS A 71 -26.51 18.39 14.98
C LYS A 71 -25.85 17.05 14.67
N ARG A 72 -26.17 16.43 13.54
CA ARG A 72 -25.56 15.17 13.11
C ARG A 72 -24.13 15.39 12.60
N ARG A 73 -23.86 16.52 11.92
CA ARG A 73 -22.51 16.93 11.52
C ARG A 73 -21.61 17.14 12.73
N SER A 74 -22.08 17.87 13.75
CA SER A 74 -21.32 18.12 14.98
C SER A 74 -21.00 16.81 15.73
N ARG A 75 -21.98 15.90 15.84
CA ARG A 75 -21.78 14.59 16.48
C ARG A 75 -20.81 13.70 15.69
N ASN A 76 -20.89 13.71 14.37
CA ASN A 76 -19.96 12.97 13.52
C ASN A 76 -18.55 13.54 13.58
N ALA A 77 -18.39 14.87 13.57
CA ALA A 77 -17.10 15.53 13.76
C ALA A 77 -16.45 15.15 15.10
N ARG A 78 -17.24 15.13 16.17
CA ARG A 78 -16.76 14.70 17.51
C ARG A 78 -16.32 13.23 17.52
N LYS A 79 -17.09 12.34 16.90
CA LYS A 79 -16.68 10.94 16.72
C LYS A 79 -15.40 10.76 15.90
N HIS A 80 -15.20 11.61 14.88
CA HIS A 80 -13.96 11.61 14.10
C HIS A 80 -12.75 12.06 14.90
N LEU A 81 -12.93 13.01 15.82
CA LEU A 81 -11.87 13.45 16.75
C LEU A 81 -11.51 12.37 17.79
N GLU A 82 -12.49 11.55 18.17
CA GLU A 82 -12.29 10.43 19.12
C GLU A 82 -11.73 9.18 18.45
N SER A 83 -11.89 9.03 17.12
CA SER A 83 -11.31 7.91 16.36
C SER A 83 -9.88 8.28 15.92
N THR A 84 -8.92 7.87 16.71
CA THR A 84 -7.49 7.90 16.30
C THR A 84 -7.28 6.90 15.17
N GLY A 85 -7.05 7.42 13.95
CA GLY A 85 -6.65 6.59 12.82
C GLY A 85 -7.45 6.81 11.54
N ILE A 86 -7.14 5.98 10.57
CA ILE A 86 -7.75 5.99 9.23
C ILE A 86 -9.11 5.30 9.20
N GLY A 87 -9.98 5.73 8.29
CA GLY A 87 -11.29 5.11 8.05
C GLY A 87 -11.20 3.64 7.63
N THR A 88 -12.27 2.88 7.88
CA THR A 88 -12.33 1.44 7.56
C THR A 88 -12.08 1.13 6.07
N LYS A 89 -12.50 2.01 5.15
CA LYS A 89 -12.25 1.85 3.71
C LYS A 89 -10.76 2.02 3.37
N SER A 90 -10.08 2.95 4.03
CA SER A 90 -8.63 3.12 3.85
C SER A 90 -7.84 1.92 4.40
N GLN A 91 -8.28 1.34 5.51
CA GLN A 91 -7.73 0.09 6.03
C GLN A 91 -7.93 -1.07 5.05
N GLN A 92 -9.12 -1.21 4.45
CA GLN A 92 -9.40 -2.22 3.43
C GLN A 92 -8.52 -2.03 2.19
N ALA A 93 -8.33 -0.78 1.74
CA ALA A 93 -7.46 -0.47 0.61
C ALA A 93 -6.01 -0.90 0.87
N LEU A 94 -5.47 -0.59 2.03
CA LEU A 94 -4.12 -0.98 2.44
C LEU A 94 -3.99 -2.51 2.61
N GLN A 95 -5.01 -3.17 3.13
CA GLN A 95 -5.02 -4.63 3.25
C GLN A 95 -4.99 -5.27 1.87
N ARG A 96 -5.82 -4.81 0.93
CA ARG A 96 -5.85 -5.30 -0.45
C ARG A 96 -4.48 -5.12 -1.13
N GLN A 97 -3.86 -3.97 -0.99
CA GLN A 97 -2.51 -3.73 -1.50
C GLN A 97 -1.50 -4.74 -0.96
N ARG A 98 -1.53 -5.00 0.36
CA ARG A 98 -0.64 -6.00 0.99
C ARG A 98 -0.88 -7.41 0.46
N GLU A 99 -2.11 -7.80 0.24
CA GLU A 99 -2.48 -9.11 -0.31
C GLU A 99 -2.00 -9.26 -1.75
N GLU A 100 -2.20 -8.24 -2.59
CA GLU A 100 -1.71 -8.22 -3.97
C GLU A 100 -0.18 -8.31 -4.03
N MET A 101 0.54 -7.48 -3.29
CA MET A 101 2.01 -7.55 -3.21
C MET A 101 2.50 -8.92 -2.71
N LYS A 102 1.78 -9.56 -1.78
CA LYS A 102 2.12 -10.88 -1.27
C LYS A 102 1.91 -11.97 -2.33
N THR A 103 0.85 -11.87 -3.13
CA THR A 103 0.59 -12.83 -4.23
C THR A 103 1.61 -12.67 -5.34
N GLU A 104 1.92 -11.46 -5.76
CA GLU A 104 2.95 -11.16 -6.75
C GLU A 104 4.33 -11.69 -6.31
N ARG A 105 4.71 -11.42 -5.07
CA ARG A 105 5.98 -11.93 -4.51
C ARG A 105 6.05 -13.45 -4.49
N ARG A 106 4.93 -14.13 -4.20
CA ARG A 106 4.87 -15.59 -4.26
C ARG A 106 4.98 -16.11 -5.68
N GLN A 107 4.35 -15.46 -6.66
CA GLN A 107 4.43 -15.84 -8.06
C GLN A 107 5.86 -15.67 -8.59
N LEU A 108 6.49 -14.52 -8.37
CA LEU A 108 7.88 -14.28 -8.75
C LEU A 108 8.84 -15.32 -8.14
N SER A 109 8.71 -15.59 -6.83
CA SER A 109 9.54 -16.60 -6.15
C SER A 109 9.31 -18.02 -6.71
N ARG A 110 8.11 -18.34 -7.17
CA ARG A 110 7.80 -19.63 -7.81
C ARG A 110 8.42 -19.71 -9.19
N GLU A 111 8.27 -18.68 -10.00
CA GLU A 111 8.86 -18.59 -11.34
C GLU A 111 10.39 -18.69 -11.29
N GLU A 112 11.03 -17.98 -10.35
CA GLU A 112 12.48 -18.06 -10.14
C GLU A 112 12.94 -19.49 -9.81
N ARG A 113 12.20 -20.19 -8.94
CA ARG A 113 12.49 -21.58 -8.58
C ARG A 113 12.31 -22.53 -9.77
N GLU A 114 11.29 -22.32 -10.57
CA GLU A 114 11.03 -23.13 -11.77
C GLU A 114 12.15 -22.92 -12.80
N VAL A 115 12.56 -21.69 -13.06
CA VAL A 115 13.69 -21.35 -13.95
C VAL A 115 14.99 -21.95 -13.45
N GLU A 116 15.27 -21.86 -12.15
CA GLU A 116 16.47 -22.45 -11.56
C GLU A 116 16.47 -23.98 -11.64
N ALA A 117 15.33 -24.61 -11.39
CA ALA A 117 15.17 -26.06 -11.52
C ALA A 117 15.40 -26.51 -12.98
N GLN A 118 14.83 -25.79 -13.93
CA GLN A 118 15.04 -26.06 -15.36
C GLN A 118 16.52 -25.92 -15.74
N ARG A 119 17.17 -24.86 -15.32
CA ARG A 119 18.61 -24.64 -15.57
C ARG A 119 19.47 -25.77 -14.99
N ARG A 120 19.18 -26.19 -13.76
CA ARG A 120 19.87 -27.33 -13.11
C ARG A 120 19.65 -28.63 -13.89
N PHE A 121 18.43 -28.86 -14.39
CA PHE A 121 18.12 -30.02 -15.20
C PHE A 121 18.91 -30.02 -16.51
N GLU A 122 18.93 -28.91 -17.22
CA GLU A 122 19.69 -28.76 -18.47
C GLU A 122 21.20 -28.98 -18.28
N MET A 123 21.76 -28.42 -17.20
CA MET A 123 23.17 -28.64 -16.85
C MET A 123 23.48 -30.13 -16.59
N LYS A 124 22.55 -30.84 -15.90
CA LYS A 124 22.71 -32.30 -15.67
C LYS A 124 22.64 -33.09 -16.98
N GLN A 125 21.74 -32.69 -17.89
CA GLN A 125 21.60 -33.29 -19.20
C GLN A 125 22.86 -33.07 -20.07
N ALA A 126 23.39 -31.84 -20.07
CA ALA A 126 24.62 -31.51 -20.78
C ALA A 126 25.80 -32.36 -20.29
N LYS A 127 26.00 -32.45 -18.96
CA LYS A 127 27.05 -33.28 -18.38
C LYS A 127 26.89 -34.78 -18.72
N LYS A 128 25.67 -35.31 -18.80
CA LYS A 128 25.42 -36.69 -19.25
C LYS A 128 25.79 -36.90 -20.72
N LYS A 129 25.46 -35.92 -21.59
CA LYS A 129 25.82 -35.99 -23.01
C LYS A 129 27.33 -35.93 -23.23
N GLU A 130 28.05 -35.08 -22.46
CA GLU A 130 29.52 -35.01 -22.53
C GLU A 130 30.17 -36.33 -22.10
N LYS A 131 29.72 -36.94 -21.02
CA LYS A 131 30.23 -38.26 -20.55
C LYS A 131 30.01 -39.37 -21.58
N ARG A 132 28.94 -39.32 -22.39
CA ARG A 132 28.67 -40.30 -23.44
C ARG A 132 29.46 -40.07 -24.73
N ARG A 133 29.95 -38.82 -24.92
CA ARG A 133 30.79 -38.49 -26.10
C ARG A 133 32.28 -38.74 -25.87
N GLY A 134 32.70 -38.88 -24.63
CA GLY A 134 34.07 -39.10 -24.22
C GLY A 134 34.49 -40.58 -24.06
N HIS A 135 33.62 -41.51 -24.53
CA HIS A 135 33.93 -42.97 -24.62
C HIS A 135 33.81 -43.36 -26.12
#